data_0b0a26463db87592ebe5d02568b67c3f
#
_entry.id   0b0a26463db87592ebe5d02568b67c3f
#
_cell.length_a   1.000
_cell.length_b   1.000
_cell.length_c   1.000
_cell.angle_alpha   90.00
_cell.angle_beta   90.00
_cell.angle_gamma   90.00
#
_symmetry.space_group_name_H-M   'P 1'
#
loop_
_entity.id
_entity.type
_entity.pdbx_description
1 polymer ?
#
loop_
_entity_poly.entity_id
_entity_poly.type
_entity_poly.pdbx_seq_one_letter_code
_entity_poly.pdbx_strand_id
1 'polypeptide(L)'
;MTARPPRRSLATPARFAARWRELAACRGADLEVFFPGRGESAESARRVCAACPVRQPCLDYAVTNRIVHGVWGGLTGWERRALQSRWVRALRRERDRAILAAETAGYAAAVIGRTFGLSRTSVTRVLSRDADRARS
;
A
#
# COMPACT_ATOMS: atom_id res chain seq x y z
N MET A 1 14.85 2.84 29.42
CA MET A 1 15.08 1.67 28.53
C MET A 1 14.03 1.70 27.44
N THR A 2 14.38 2.20 26.28
CA THR A 2 13.51 2.19 25.11
C THR A 2 13.67 0.86 24.39
N ALA A 3 12.63 0.03 24.45
CA ALA A 3 12.59 -1.22 23.69
C ALA A 3 12.59 -0.90 22.20
N ARG A 4 13.66 -1.27 21.52
CA ARG A 4 13.78 -1.22 20.07
C ARG A 4 12.70 -2.13 19.47
N PRO A 5 11.83 -1.64 18.56
CA PRO A 5 10.87 -2.52 17.91
C PRO A 5 11.62 -3.65 17.22
N PRO A 6 11.08 -4.88 17.21
CA PRO A 6 11.69 -6.00 16.53
C PRO A 6 11.89 -5.63 15.06
N ARG A 7 13.12 -5.71 14.58
CA ARG A 7 13.40 -5.62 13.15
C ARG A 7 12.61 -6.75 12.49
N ARG A 8 11.52 -6.41 11.80
CA ARG A 8 10.89 -7.34 10.88
C ARG A 8 11.98 -7.77 9.92
N SER A 9 12.39 -9.01 10.06
CA SER A 9 13.30 -9.64 9.13
C SER A 9 12.65 -9.59 7.76
N LEU A 10 13.16 -8.75 6.87
CA LEU A 10 12.75 -8.64 5.46
C LEU A 10 13.30 -9.83 4.64
N ALA A 11 13.82 -10.83 5.31
CA ALA A 11 14.20 -12.08 4.69
C ALA A 11 13.03 -13.06 4.77
N THR A 12 11.95 -12.77 4.05
CA THR A 12 11.10 -13.86 3.59
C THR A 12 11.92 -14.57 2.52
N PRO A 13 12.38 -15.81 2.74
CA PRO A 13 13.17 -16.51 1.73
C PRO A 13 12.36 -16.51 0.42
N ALA A 14 13.01 -16.21 -0.69
CA ALA A 14 12.37 -16.23 -2.01
C ALA A 14 11.64 -17.57 -2.29
N ARG A 15 12.03 -18.63 -1.61
CA ARG A 15 11.37 -19.96 -1.62
C ARG A 15 10.00 -19.96 -0.96
N PHE A 16 9.78 -19.23 0.13
CA PHE A 16 8.46 -19.10 0.75
C PHE A 16 7.54 -18.22 -0.12
N ALA A 17 8.08 -17.15 -0.69
CA ALA A 17 7.35 -16.28 -1.62
C ALA A 17 6.90 -17.03 -2.89
N ALA A 18 7.63 -18.07 -3.32
CA ALA A 18 7.26 -18.87 -4.50
C ALA A 18 6.21 -19.96 -4.18
N ARG A 19 6.12 -20.42 -2.95
CA ARG A 19 5.30 -21.60 -2.56
C ARG A 19 4.00 -21.28 -1.81
N TRP A 20 3.74 -20.02 -1.47
CA TRP A 20 2.53 -19.65 -0.74
C TRP A 20 1.24 -20.08 -1.46
N ARG A 21 1.24 -20.12 -2.80
CA ARG A 21 0.09 -20.57 -3.59
C ARG A 21 -0.29 -22.01 -3.34
N GLU A 22 0.65 -22.85 -2.99
CA GLU A 22 0.41 -24.28 -2.66
C GLU A 22 -0.41 -24.44 -1.38
N LEU A 23 -0.38 -23.45 -0.50
CA LEU A 23 -1.11 -23.41 0.77
C LEU A 23 -2.45 -22.65 0.68
N ALA A 24 -2.79 -22.14 -0.49
CA ALA A 24 -4.00 -21.34 -0.67
C ALA A 24 -5.28 -22.20 -0.50
N ALA A 25 -6.25 -21.69 0.26
CA ALA A 25 -7.53 -22.35 0.47
C ALA A 25 -8.37 -22.48 -0.81
N CYS A 26 -8.14 -21.59 -1.79
CA CYS A 26 -8.81 -21.63 -3.10
C CYS A 26 -8.26 -22.72 -4.04
N ARG A 27 -7.22 -23.43 -3.65
CA ARG A 27 -6.65 -24.49 -4.45
C ARG A 27 -7.69 -25.61 -4.62
N GLY A 28 -8.03 -25.93 -5.88
CA GLY A 28 -9.07 -26.90 -6.21
C GLY A 28 -10.50 -26.36 -6.16
N ALA A 29 -10.71 -25.09 -5.80
CA ALA A 29 -12.01 -24.44 -5.88
C ALA A 29 -12.32 -24.01 -7.33
N ASP A 30 -13.60 -23.79 -7.62
CA ASP A 30 -14.03 -23.19 -8.88
C ASP A 30 -13.46 -21.78 -9.03
N LEU A 31 -12.62 -21.57 -10.03
CA LEU A 31 -11.94 -20.31 -10.25
C LEU A 31 -12.90 -19.17 -10.64
N GLU A 32 -14.03 -19.48 -11.24
CA GLU A 32 -15.00 -18.46 -11.64
C GLU A 32 -15.54 -17.67 -10.44
N VAL A 33 -15.63 -18.31 -9.28
CA VAL A 33 -16.03 -17.66 -8.02
C VAL A 33 -15.13 -16.46 -7.67
N PHE A 34 -13.87 -16.50 -8.07
CA PHE A 34 -12.90 -15.43 -7.80
C PHE A 34 -12.88 -14.32 -8.86
N PHE A 35 -13.67 -14.47 -9.92
CA PHE A 35 -13.79 -13.49 -11.00
C PHE A 35 -15.24 -13.06 -11.20
N PRO A 36 -15.91 -12.52 -10.16
CA PRO A 36 -17.30 -12.11 -10.28
C PRO A 36 -17.46 -11.07 -11.38
N GLY A 37 -18.50 -11.22 -12.17
CA GLY A 37 -18.88 -10.30 -13.21
C GLY A 37 -19.39 -8.96 -12.65
N ARG A 38 -19.70 -8.04 -13.53
CA ARG A 38 -20.21 -6.72 -13.15
C ARG A 38 -21.56 -6.85 -12.44
N GLY A 39 -21.65 -6.40 -11.19
CA GLY A 39 -22.84 -6.51 -10.36
C GLY A 39 -23.01 -7.84 -9.63
N GLU A 40 -22.09 -8.79 -9.83
CA GLU A 40 -22.07 -10.05 -9.08
C GLU A 40 -21.38 -9.88 -7.73
N SER A 41 -21.81 -10.70 -6.76
CA SER A 41 -21.25 -10.67 -5.42
C SER A 41 -19.92 -11.40 -5.33
N ALA A 42 -18.94 -10.80 -4.68
CA ALA A 42 -17.66 -11.43 -4.34
C ALA A 42 -17.71 -12.27 -3.05
N GLU A 43 -18.89 -12.44 -2.43
CA GLU A 43 -19.03 -13.01 -1.10
C GLU A 43 -18.57 -14.47 -1.02
N SER A 44 -18.84 -15.26 -2.04
CA SER A 44 -18.39 -16.66 -2.10
C SER A 44 -16.87 -16.77 -2.09
N ALA A 45 -16.18 -15.93 -2.87
CA ALA A 45 -14.72 -15.85 -2.85
C ALA A 45 -14.19 -15.38 -1.48
N ARG A 46 -14.82 -14.37 -0.88
CA ARG A 46 -14.41 -13.83 0.43
C ARG A 46 -14.49 -14.86 1.54
N ARG A 47 -15.48 -15.74 1.53
CA ARG A 47 -15.59 -16.85 2.50
C ARG A 47 -14.40 -17.78 2.41
N VAL A 48 -13.96 -18.12 1.22
CA VAL A 48 -12.77 -18.96 1.02
C VAL A 48 -11.52 -18.23 1.50
N CYS A 49 -11.38 -16.96 1.14
CA CYS A 49 -10.25 -16.12 1.56
C CYS A 49 -10.20 -15.87 3.07
N ALA A 50 -11.34 -15.82 3.76
CA ALA A 50 -11.41 -15.60 5.20
C ALA A 50 -10.72 -16.73 5.99
N ALA A 51 -10.81 -17.97 5.51
CA ALA A 51 -10.18 -19.15 6.12
C ALA A 51 -8.79 -19.45 5.52
N CYS A 52 -8.31 -18.65 4.58
CA CYS A 52 -7.07 -18.93 3.87
C CYS A 52 -5.82 -18.57 4.72
N PRO A 53 -4.91 -19.54 4.95
CA PRO A 53 -3.70 -19.29 5.74
C PRO A 53 -2.71 -18.35 5.07
N VAL A 54 -2.82 -18.15 3.76
CA VAL A 54 -1.94 -17.28 2.96
C VAL A 54 -2.67 -16.05 2.40
N ARG A 55 -3.73 -15.62 3.08
CA ARG A 55 -4.51 -14.44 2.70
C ARG A 55 -3.65 -13.20 2.54
N GLN A 56 -2.78 -12.91 3.50
CA GLN A 56 -1.93 -11.72 3.48
C GLN A 56 -0.87 -11.78 2.36
N PRO A 57 -0.08 -12.85 2.21
CA PRO A 57 0.83 -12.98 1.07
C PRO A 57 0.14 -12.87 -0.30
N CYS A 58 -1.07 -13.39 -0.42
CA CYS A 58 -1.91 -13.29 -1.62
C CYS A 58 -2.27 -11.83 -1.93
N LEU A 59 -2.72 -11.08 -0.93
CA LEU A 59 -3.05 -9.67 -1.06
C LEU A 59 -1.80 -8.84 -1.43
N ASP A 60 -0.70 -9.05 -0.73
CA ASP A 60 0.57 -8.36 -0.96
C ASP A 60 1.07 -8.58 -2.40
N TYR A 61 0.96 -9.81 -2.89
CA TYR A 61 1.28 -10.15 -4.27
C TYR A 61 0.42 -9.37 -5.27
N ALA A 62 -0.89 -9.36 -5.06
CA ALA A 62 -1.83 -8.67 -5.96
C ALA A 62 -1.63 -7.16 -5.98
N VAL A 63 -1.37 -6.55 -4.83
CA VAL A 63 -1.10 -5.11 -4.70
C VAL A 63 0.23 -4.74 -5.33
N THR A 64 1.29 -5.49 -5.03
CA THR A 64 2.64 -5.25 -5.57
C THR A 64 2.68 -5.38 -7.10
N ASN A 65 2.00 -6.38 -7.64
CA ASN A 65 1.94 -6.62 -9.08
C ASN A 65 0.80 -5.87 -9.79
N ARG A 66 0.07 -5.02 -9.06
CA ARG A 66 -1.03 -4.21 -9.60
C ARG A 66 -2.08 -5.02 -10.34
N ILE A 67 -2.42 -6.19 -9.83
CA ILE A 67 -3.44 -7.06 -10.42
C ILE A 67 -4.80 -6.39 -10.29
N VAL A 68 -5.44 -6.10 -11.42
CA VAL A 68 -6.70 -5.33 -11.46
C VAL A 68 -7.94 -6.21 -11.41
N HIS A 69 -7.84 -7.47 -11.80
CA HIS A 69 -8.97 -8.40 -11.89
C HIS A 69 -8.95 -9.43 -10.76
N GLY A 70 -10.12 -10.00 -10.49
CA GLY A 70 -10.31 -11.09 -9.54
C GLY A 70 -10.25 -10.67 -8.07
N VAL A 71 -10.69 -11.59 -7.22
CA VAL A 71 -10.62 -11.46 -5.77
C VAL A 71 -9.32 -12.07 -5.27
N TRP A 72 -8.51 -11.28 -4.60
CA TRP A 72 -7.22 -11.65 -4.05
C TRP A 72 -7.14 -11.24 -2.59
N GLY A 73 -6.82 -12.18 -1.72
CA GLY A 73 -6.77 -11.92 -0.29
C GLY A 73 -8.08 -11.37 0.29
N GLY A 74 -9.21 -11.73 -0.30
CA GLY A 74 -10.54 -11.29 0.09
C GLY A 74 -10.97 -9.92 -0.45
N LEU A 75 -10.15 -9.28 -1.29
CA LEU A 75 -10.44 -7.97 -1.88
C LEU A 75 -10.62 -8.04 -3.39
N THR A 76 -11.63 -7.35 -3.89
CA THR A 76 -11.84 -7.11 -5.32
C THR A 76 -10.75 -6.19 -5.88
N GLY A 77 -10.62 -6.13 -7.20
CA GLY A 77 -9.67 -5.21 -7.85
C GLY A 77 -9.92 -3.74 -7.53
N TRP A 78 -11.20 -3.35 -7.37
CA TRP A 78 -11.56 -2.00 -6.98
C TRP A 78 -11.14 -1.67 -5.53
N GLU A 79 -11.39 -2.58 -4.60
CA GLU A 79 -10.99 -2.43 -3.19
C GLU A 79 -9.47 -2.37 -3.04
N ARG A 80 -8.73 -3.19 -3.79
CA ARG A 80 -7.27 -3.13 -3.81
C ARG A 80 -6.74 -1.78 -4.33
N ARG A 81 -7.35 -1.22 -5.37
CA ARG A 81 -7.01 0.12 -5.86
C ARG A 81 -7.29 1.21 -4.84
N ALA A 82 -8.41 1.13 -4.14
CA ALA A 82 -8.75 2.05 -3.08
C ALA A 82 -7.72 1.98 -1.93
N LEU A 83 -7.34 0.78 -1.52
CA LEU A 83 -6.30 0.55 -0.51
C LEU A 83 -4.95 1.14 -0.94
N GLN A 84 -4.53 0.89 -2.17
CA GLN A 84 -3.29 1.44 -2.72
C GLN A 84 -3.31 2.98 -2.78
N SER A 85 -4.43 3.56 -3.20
CA SER A 85 -4.60 5.02 -3.22
C SER A 85 -4.55 5.64 -1.83
N ARG A 86 -5.11 4.98 -0.82
CA ARG A 86 -5.02 5.42 0.59
C ARG A 86 -3.58 5.38 1.09
N TRP A 87 -2.84 4.33 0.77
CA TRP A 87 -1.43 4.19 1.13
C TRP A 87 -0.57 5.29 0.51
N VAL A 88 -0.71 5.51 -0.78
CA VAL A 88 0.01 6.58 -1.49
C VAL A 88 -0.29 7.95 -0.89
N ARG A 89 -1.56 8.21 -0.54
CA ARG A 89 -1.93 9.48 0.12
C ARG A 89 -1.35 9.61 1.52
N ALA A 90 -1.29 8.51 2.29
CA ALA A 90 -0.69 8.51 3.62
C ALA A 90 0.82 8.81 3.56
N LEU A 91 1.54 8.13 2.67
CA LEU A 91 2.98 8.36 2.45
C LEU A 91 3.27 9.78 1.97
N ARG A 92 2.42 10.32 1.09
CA ARG A 92 2.57 11.73 0.66
C ARG A 92 2.38 12.70 1.82
N ARG A 93 1.37 12.48 2.67
CA ARG A 93 1.15 13.33 3.85
C ARG A 93 2.31 13.28 4.82
N GLU A 94 2.86 12.10 5.07
CA GLU A 94 4.02 11.92 5.93
C GLU A 94 5.25 12.64 5.36
N ARG A 95 5.53 12.48 4.09
CA ARG A 95 6.59 13.20 3.39
C ARG A 95 6.39 14.71 3.46
N ASP A 96 5.18 15.20 3.19
CA ASP A 96 4.88 16.63 3.20
C ASP A 96 5.04 17.22 4.60
N ARG A 97 4.68 16.50 5.66
CA ARG A 97 4.98 16.89 7.06
C ARG A 97 6.49 17.00 7.31
N ALA A 98 7.27 16.04 6.82
CA ALA A 98 8.73 16.07 6.98
C ALA A 98 9.37 17.25 6.22
N ILE A 99 8.84 17.61 5.06
CA ILE A 99 9.26 18.80 4.29
C ILE A 99 8.97 20.08 5.09
N LEU A 100 7.78 20.21 5.66
CA LEU A 100 7.40 21.36 6.49
C LEU A 100 8.27 21.46 7.74
N ALA A 101 8.55 20.35 8.42
CA ALA A 101 9.45 20.33 9.57
C ALA A 101 10.88 20.76 9.19
N ALA A 102 11.38 20.34 8.04
CA ALA A 102 12.70 20.74 7.56
C ALA A 102 12.76 22.24 7.22
N GLU A 103 11.71 22.78 6.61
CA GLU A 103 11.61 24.23 6.37
C GLU A 103 11.56 25.02 7.66
N THR A 104 10.75 24.59 8.62
CA THR A 104 10.68 25.20 9.97
C THR A 104 12.05 25.16 10.68
N ALA A 105 12.84 24.12 10.46
CA ALA A 105 14.22 24.00 10.97
C ALA A 105 15.24 24.88 10.23
N GLY A 106 14.82 25.62 9.18
CA GLY A 106 15.63 26.58 8.45
C GLY A 106 16.38 26.03 7.23
N TYR A 107 16.06 24.81 6.78
CA TYR A 107 16.69 24.26 5.58
C TYR A 107 16.11 24.90 4.31
N ALA A 108 17.01 25.27 3.39
CA ALA A 108 16.60 25.82 2.10
C ALA A 108 15.86 24.79 1.23
N ALA A 109 14.87 25.23 0.45
CA ALA A 109 14.06 24.37 -0.41
C ALA A 109 14.88 23.49 -1.37
N ALA A 110 16.05 23.97 -1.82
CA ALA A 110 16.96 23.19 -2.66
C ALA A 110 17.61 22.02 -1.90
N VAL A 111 17.92 22.21 -0.63
CA VAL A 111 18.47 21.15 0.25
C VAL A 111 17.38 20.12 0.53
N ILE A 112 16.20 20.56 0.92
CA ILE A 112 15.03 19.72 1.13
C ILE A 112 14.73 18.89 -0.12
N GLY A 113 14.71 19.52 -1.29
CA GLY A 113 14.47 18.82 -2.56
C GLY A 113 15.47 17.68 -2.80
N ARG A 114 16.76 17.92 -2.60
CA ARG A 114 17.78 16.86 -2.75
C ARG A 114 17.56 15.70 -1.76
N THR A 115 17.24 16.00 -0.52
CA THR A 115 17.02 14.99 0.52
C THR A 115 15.81 14.09 0.22
N PHE A 116 14.74 14.66 -0.30
CA PHE A 116 13.51 13.92 -0.63
C PHE A 116 13.40 13.47 -2.10
N GLY A 117 14.42 13.70 -2.92
CA GLY A 117 14.38 13.37 -4.35
C GLY A 117 13.35 14.19 -5.14
N LEU A 118 13.11 15.43 -4.74
CA LEU A 118 12.12 16.33 -5.33
C LEU A 118 12.79 17.54 -5.98
N SER A 119 12.13 18.09 -7.00
CA SER A 119 12.52 19.39 -7.53
C SER A 119 12.23 20.52 -6.52
N ARG A 120 12.98 21.62 -6.60
CA ARG A 120 12.72 22.82 -5.81
C ARG A 120 11.28 23.30 -5.95
N THR A 121 10.73 23.28 -7.18
CA THR A 121 9.34 23.66 -7.47
C THR A 121 8.34 22.77 -6.74
N SER A 122 8.61 21.45 -6.66
CA SER A 122 7.76 20.53 -5.92
C SER A 122 7.75 20.82 -4.42
N VAL A 123 8.90 21.13 -3.83
CA VAL A 123 9.02 21.57 -2.43
C VAL A 123 8.23 22.85 -2.20
N THR A 124 8.46 23.89 -3.01
CA THR A 124 7.76 25.17 -2.91
C THR A 124 6.24 24.99 -2.98
N ARG A 125 5.75 24.08 -3.83
CA ARG A 125 4.31 23.77 -3.93
C ARG A 125 3.74 23.14 -2.67
N VAL A 126 4.50 22.30 -1.98
CA VAL A 126 4.09 21.75 -0.67
C VAL A 126 3.97 22.87 0.36
N LEU A 127 4.98 23.73 0.45
CA LEU A 127 5.00 24.84 1.40
C LEU A 127 3.85 25.84 1.16
N SER A 128 3.58 26.19 -0.10
CA SER A 128 2.49 27.10 -0.47
C SER A 128 1.12 26.55 -0.08
N ARG A 129 0.87 25.26 -0.32
CA ARG A 129 -0.40 24.62 0.04
C ARG A 129 -0.65 24.61 1.56
N ASP A 130 0.39 24.48 2.35
CA ASP A 130 0.28 24.52 3.81
C ASP A 130 -0.05 25.93 4.29
N ALA A 131 0.65 26.94 3.75
CA ALA A 131 0.38 28.35 4.04
C ALA A 131 -1.06 28.76 3.68
N ASP A 132 -1.61 28.25 2.57
CA ASP A 132 -3.00 28.50 2.18
C ASP A 132 -3.99 27.85 3.13
N ARG A 133 -3.72 26.62 3.60
CA ARG A 133 -4.56 25.95 4.60
C ARG A 133 -4.55 26.66 5.95
N ALA A 134 -3.44 27.22 6.36
CA ALA A 134 -3.33 27.96 7.63
C ALA A 134 -4.12 29.29 7.60
N ARG A 135 -4.44 29.80 6.40
CA ARG A 135 -5.22 31.05 6.19
C ARG A 135 -6.73 30.82 6.04
N SER A 136 -7.17 29.58 5.88
CA SER A 136 -8.59 29.19 5.71
C SER A 136 -9.22 28.81 7.02
#